data_83594cb6112b1a5a1fa553e2a8825f95
#
_entry.id   83594cb6112b1a5a1fa553e2a8825f95
#
_cell.length_a   1.000
_cell.length_b   1.000
_cell.length_c   1.000
_cell.angle_alpha   90.00
_cell.angle_beta   90.00
_cell.angle_gamma   90.00
#
_symmetry.space_group_name_H-M   'P 1'
#
loop_
_entity.id
_entity.type
_entity.pdbx_description
1 polymer ?
#
loop_
_entity_poly.entity_id
_entity_poly.type
_entity_poly.pdbx_seq_one_letter_code
_entity_poly.pdbx_strand_id
1 'polypeptide(L)'
;MMARQCRNSRDTFCYICGEYTLKPQRRTMTALVRKSYELYFGCKIGDQDKDWAPHICCVTCAVDLRAWLRGTRKSMPFAVPMIWREQKDHVTDCYFCLTNVSGFSSKNKKSIEYPNLPSAIRPVPHDDSLPVPKPPEKWSLDEADEDPAMESSSDNDPEFEPSTSGVPHLITQSELNDLVRDLALSKAKAELLGSRLQGWHLLSPGTKISVFRSRQADLVQFFAQEENLCFCTEVDGLLTALGYEHDPQEWRLFIDSSLLSLKAVLLHNGNIYPSIPVGYAAHMKETYENMELLLKQIQYSKYNWNICGDLKVVALLLGMQLGYTKYCCFICEWDSRAREQHYVKQKWPLRKNLVPGQKNVAHQPLVEPSKIFLPPLHIKLGLMKNFVKAMNKEGAGFRYLRQMFPRISDAKIKEGIFVGPQIRHVMNDEHFEEMLVGPEKVAWRAFKDVVENFLGNHRARNYSQLVKKLLSAYKAMKCNMSLKIHFLHSHLDFFPANLGAVSDEQGEMFHQDISTMEKRYQGNWNPSMLADYCWTLQRDASDVEYKRKSTAKHF
;
A
#
# COMPACT_ATOMS: atom_id res chain seq x y z
N MET A 1 -32.57 24.58 6.41
CA MET A 1 -32.95 23.29 7.06
C MET A 1 -31.83 22.28 6.72
N MET A 2 -31.12 21.73 7.70
CA MET A 2 -30.14 20.69 7.43
C MET A 2 -30.86 19.45 6.90
N ALA A 3 -30.43 18.93 5.76
CA ALA A 3 -30.97 17.70 5.19
C ALA A 3 -30.77 16.55 6.20
N ARG A 4 -31.89 15.96 6.65
CA ARG A 4 -31.90 14.87 7.61
C ARG A 4 -31.26 13.63 6.95
N GLN A 5 -30.15 13.13 7.46
CA GLN A 5 -29.54 11.90 6.95
C GLN A 5 -30.49 10.72 7.20
N CYS A 6 -30.61 9.81 6.20
CA CYS A 6 -31.39 8.58 6.35
C CYS A 6 -30.85 7.70 7.48
N ARG A 7 -31.75 6.95 8.15
CA ARG A 7 -31.41 6.00 9.21
C ARG A 7 -30.40 4.94 8.75
N ASN A 8 -30.54 4.47 7.51
CA ASN A 8 -29.64 3.52 6.88
C ASN A 8 -29.02 4.15 5.63
N SER A 9 -27.74 3.88 5.36
CA SER A 9 -27.10 4.28 4.11
C SER A 9 -27.73 3.55 2.93
N ARG A 10 -28.00 4.28 1.84
CA ARG A 10 -28.57 3.72 0.59
C ARG A 10 -27.76 2.53 0.06
N ASP A 11 -26.43 2.63 0.08
CA ASP A 11 -25.51 1.59 -0.41
C ASP A 11 -25.37 0.39 0.54
N THR A 12 -26.30 0.25 1.47
CA THR A 12 -26.54 -0.98 2.22
C THR A 12 -27.68 -1.82 1.65
N PHE A 13 -28.32 -1.35 0.57
CA PHE A 13 -29.41 -2.05 -0.11
C PHE A 13 -29.05 -2.33 -1.57
N CYS A 14 -29.55 -3.44 -2.10
CA CYS A 14 -29.33 -3.81 -3.49
C CYS A 14 -30.23 -2.98 -4.42
N TYR A 15 -29.66 -2.34 -5.44
CA TYR A 15 -30.42 -1.61 -6.45
C TYR A 15 -31.46 -2.50 -7.16
N ILE A 16 -31.15 -3.77 -7.38
CA ILE A 16 -31.95 -4.69 -8.23
C ILE A 16 -33.11 -5.33 -7.46
N CYS A 17 -32.86 -5.86 -6.26
CA CYS A 17 -33.88 -6.55 -5.46
C CYS A 17 -34.36 -5.76 -4.23
N GLY A 18 -33.74 -4.66 -3.87
CA GLY A 18 -34.07 -3.87 -2.69
C GLY A 18 -33.64 -4.46 -1.36
N GLU A 19 -33.09 -5.67 -1.31
CA GLU A 19 -32.71 -6.31 -0.07
C GLU A 19 -31.49 -5.68 0.60
N TYR A 20 -31.48 -5.71 1.94
CA TYR A 20 -30.34 -5.32 2.74
C TYR A 20 -29.13 -6.23 2.49
N THR A 21 -27.96 -5.62 2.31
CA THR A 21 -26.72 -6.32 1.98
C THR A 21 -25.66 -6.09 3.05
N LEU A 22 -25.10 -7.15 3.58
CA LEU A 22 -23.91 -7.08 4.43
C LEU A 22 -22.69 -6.70 3.57
N LYS A 23 -21.69 -6.06 4.19
CA LYS A 23 -20.51 -5.53 3.49
C LYS A 23 -19.84 -6.55 2.51
N PRO A 24 -19.65 -7.84 2.86
CA PRO A 24 -19.08 -8.83 1.93
C PRO A 24 -20.00 -9.21 0.75
N GLN A 25 -21.28 -8.88 0.83
CA GLN A 25 -22.30 -9.23 -0.18
C GLN A 25 -22.57 -8.10 -1.19
N ARG A 26 -21.90 -6.98 -1.07
CA ARG A 26 -22.07 -5.81 -1.96
C ARG A 26 -21.17 -5.94 -3.17
N ARG A 27 -21.70 -5.59 -4.32
CA ARG A 27 -20.97 -5.55 -5.60
C ARG A 27 -21.29 -4.25 -6.33
N THR A 28 -20.30 -3.74 -7.06
CA THR A 28 -20.47 -2.60 -7.97
C THR A 28 -21.28 -3.03 -9.19
N MET A 29 -21.94 -2.07 -9.82
CA MET A 29 -22.70 -2.26 -11.04
C MET A 29 -21.76 -2.20 -12.25
N THR A 30 -21.02 -3.31 -12.53
CA THR A 30 -20.10 -3.40 -13.67
C THR A 30 -20.83 -3.28 -15.00
N ALA A 31 -20.12 -2.92 -16.09
CA ALA A 31 -20.68 -2.85 -17.45
C ALA A 31 -21.43 -4.13 -17.84
N LEU A 32 -20.86 -5.31 -17.52
CA LEU A 32 -21.51 -6.58 -17.77
C LEU A 32 -22.82 -6.76 -16.97
N VAL A 33 -22.87 -6.34 -15.71
CA VAL A 33 -24.10 -6.41 -14.88
C VAL A 33 -25.14 -5.43 -15.42
N ARG A 34 -24.74 -4.23 -15.84
CA ARG A 34 -25.61 -3.23 -16.47
C ARG A 34 -26.21 -3.76 -17.77
N LYS A 35 -25.38 -4.36 -18.63
CA LYS A 35 -25.82 -4.98 -19.90
C LYS A 35 -26.75 -6.16 -19.66
N SER A 36 -26.42 -7.07 -18.73
CA SER A 36 -27.28 -8.19 -18.34
C SER A 36 -28.63 -7.73 -17.78
N TYR A 37 -28.62 -6.66 -16.98
CA TYR A 37 -29.83 -6.03 -16.43
C TYR A 37 -30.71 -5.45 -17.55
N GLU A 38 -30.13 -4.69 -18.48
CA GLU A 38 -30.83 -4.11 -19.62
C GLU A 38 -31.47 -5.19 -20.49
N LEU A 39 -30.72 -6.23 -20.81
CA LEU A 39 -31.21 -7.35 -21.64
C LEU A 39 -32.28 -8.18 -20.94
N TYR A 40 -32.23 -8.31 -19.61
CA TYR A 40 -33.21 -9.06 -18.84
C TYR A 40 -34.50 -8.27 -18.61
N PHE A 41 -34.40 -7.04 -18.14
CA PHE A 41 -35.54 -6.23 -17.72
C PHE A 41 -36.06 -5.27 -18.80
N GLY A 42 -35.38 -5.17 -19.93
CA GLY A 42 -35.76 -4.26 -21.03
C GLY A 42 -35.59 -2.77 -20.72
N CYS A 43 -34.88 -2.42 -19.65
CA CYS A 43 -34.66 -1.03 -19.25
C CYS A 43 -33.24 -0.81 -18.76
N LYS A 44 -32.67 0.38 -19.00
CA LYS A 44 -31.33 0.75 -18.52
C LYS A 44 -31.37 1.03 -17.02
N ILE A 45 -30.23 0.77 -16.36
CA ILE A 45 -30.03 1.22 -14.98
C ILE A 45 -29.98 2.74 -15.00
N GLY A 46 -30.89 3.37 -14.25
CA GLY A 46 -30.97 4.82 -14.08
C GLY A 46 -30.48 5.29 -12.71
N ASP A 47 -30.50 6.61 -12.54
CA ASP A 47 -30.41 7.27 -11.22
C ASP A 47 -29.15 6.95 -10.41
N GLN A 48 -28.06 6.57 -11.08
CA GLN A 48 -26.79 6.26 -10.44
C GLN A 48 -26.01 7.51 -9.98
N ASP A 49 -26.47 8.70 -10.37
CA ASP A 49 -26.02 10.02 -9.93
C ASP A 49 -26.86 10.58 -8.78
N LYS A 50 -27.95 9.91 -8.40
CA LYS A 50 -28.89 10.36 -7.39
C LYS A 50 -28.62 9.77 -6.02
N ASP A 51 -28.87 10.56 -4.98
CA ASP A 51 -28.69 10.13 -3.59
C ASP A 51 -29.90 9.42 -2.98
N TRP A 52 -30.96 9.25 -3.72
CA TRP A 52 -32.14 8.50 -3.32
C TRP A 52 -32.19 7.06 -3.89
N ALA A 53 -31.22 6.64 -4.70
CA ALA A 53 -31.11 5.28 -5.22
C ALA A 53 -29.82 4.59 -4.76
N PRO A 54 -29.78 3.26 -4.52
CA PRO A 54 -28.55 2.52 -4.26
C PRO A 54 -27.63 2.47 -5.49
N HIS A 55 -26.31 2.51 -5.28
CA HIS A 55 -25.29 2.39 -6.35
C HIS A 55 -24.67 1.02 -6.43
N ILE A 56 -25.13 0.06 -5.61
CA ILE A 56 -24.59 -1.30 -5.53
C ILE A 56 -25.67 -2.34 -5.80
N CYS A 57 -25.24 -3.53 -6.19
CA CYS A 57 -26.11 -4.71 -6.20
C CYS A 57 -25.61 -5.78 -5.22
N CYS A 58 -26.47 -6.74 -4.87
CA CYS A 58 -26.03 -7.89 -4.07
C CYS A 58 -25.35 -8.94 -4.97
N VAL A 59 -24.48 -9.77 -4.36
CA VAL A 59 -23.82 -10.90 -5.04
C VAL A 59 -24.83 -11.76 -5.80
N THR A 60 -25.95 -12.11 -5.17
CA THR A 60 -26.98 -12.99 -5.77
C THR A 60 -27.51 -12.41 -7.07
N CYS A 61 -27.96 -11.14 -7.07
CA CYS A 61 -28.48 -10.52 -8.29
C CYS A 61 -27.41 -10.38 -9.39
N ALA A 62 -26.17 -10.05 -9.02
CA ALA A 62 -25.07 -9.95 -9.99
C ALA A 62 -24.71 -11.30 -10.61
N VAL A 63 -24.70 -12.37 -9.81
CA VAL A 63 -24.44 -13.73 -10.28
C VAL A 63 -25.60 -14.23 -11.15
N ASP A 64 -26.83 -14.07 -10.69
CA ASP A 64 -28.02 -14.56 -11.36
C ASP A 64 -28.23 -13.92 -12.73
N LEU A 65 -28.03 -12.61 -12.87
CA LEU A 65 -28.12 -11.90 -14.16
C LEU A 65 -27.04 -12.38 -15.14
N ARG A 66 -25.81 -12.54 -14.68
CA ARG A 66 -24.72 -13.05 -15.52
C ARG A 66 -24.93 -14.50 -15.94
N ALA A 67 -25.42 -15.33 -15.02
CA ALA A 67 -25.73 -16.73 -15.30
C ALA A 67 -26.89 -16.89 -16.29
N TRP A 68 -27.91 -16.01 -16.22
CA TRP A 68 -28.96 -15.96 -17.22
C TRP A 68 -28.41 -15.55 -18.60
N LEU A 69 -27.60 -14.53 -18.69
CA LEU A 69 -27.02 -14.07 -19.95
C LEU A 69 -26.15 -15.14 -20.62
N ARG A 70 -25.49 -16.00 -19.83
CA ARG A 70 -24.72 -17.15 -20.30
C ARG A 70 -25.58 -18.41 -20.60
N GLY A 71 -26.89 -18.36 -20.36
CA GLY A 71 -27.80 -19.51 -20.55
C GLY A 71 -27.71 -20.60 -19.46
N THR A 72 -26.88 -20.41 -18.41
CA THR A 72 -26.72 -21.39 -17.31
C THR A 72 -27.81 -21.29 -16.25
N ARG A 73 -28.59 -20.22 -16.23
CA ARG A 73 -29.75 -20.03 -15.37
C ARG A 73 -30.98 -19.67 -16.19
N LYS A 74 -32.12 -20.26 -15.86
CA LYS A 74 -33.38 -20.05 -16.62
C LYS A 74 -33.96 -18.65 -16.43
N SER A 75 -33.98 -18.13 -15.18
CA SER A 75 -34.62 -16.85 -14.88
C SER A 75 -34.10 -16.22 -13.60
N MET A 76 -34.26 -14.89 -13.47
CA MET A 76 -34.25 -14.19 -12.16
C MET A 76 -35.51 -14.57 -11.35
N PRO A 77 -35.53 -14.35 -10.03
CA PRO A 77 -36.72 -14.59 -9.18
C PRO A 77 -37.90 -13.66 -9.48
N PHE A 78 -37.71 -12.63 -10.28
CA PHE A 78 -38.70 -11.60 -10.57
C PHE A 78 -38.54 -11.05 -11.99
N ALA A 79 -39.67 -10.64 -12.57
CA ALA A 79 -39.78 -10.07 -13.92
C ALA A 79 -39.53 -8.57 -13.93
N VAL A 80 -39.91 -7.88 -12.85
CA VAL A 80 -39.70 -6.44 -12.69
C VAL A 80 -38.76 -6.21 -11.50
N PRO A 81 -37.65 -5.48 -11.68
CA PRO A 81 -36.71 -5.19 -10.60
C PRO A 81 -37.28 -4.13 -9.65
N MET A 82 -36.56 -3.84 -8.57
CA MET A 82 -36.86 -2.74 -7.69
C MET A 82 -36.88 -1.42 -8.47
N ILE A 83 -37.94 -0.61 -8.29
CA ILE A 83 -38.07 0.70 -8.93
C ILE A 83 -37.83 1.77 -7.87
N TRP A 84 -36.82 2.59 -8.11
CA TRP A 84 -36.43 3.68 -7.23
C TRP A 84 -36.94 5.01 -7.77
N ARG A 85 -37.41 5.88 -6.87
CA ARG A 85 -37.83 7.25 -7.15
C ARG A 85 -37.44 8.15 -5.98
N GLU A 86 -37.40 9.46 -6.21
CA GLU A 86 -37.14 10.43 -5.15
C GLU A 86 -38.26 10.37 -4.09
N GLN A 87 -37.88 10.24 -2.82
CA GLN A 87 -38.81 10.20 -1.70
C GLN A 87 -39.38 11.58 -1.40
N LYS A 88 -40.65 11.63 -1.06
CA LYS A 88 -41.33 12.88 -0.66
C LYS A 88 -40.88 13.37 0.72
N ASP A 89 -40.64 12.43 1.64
CA ASP A 89 -40.19 12.71 3.01
C ASP A 89 -39.48 11.49 3.61
N HIS A 90 -38.80 11.70 4.74
CA HIS A 90 -38.07 10.65 5.43
C HIS A 90 -38.87 9.88 6.50
N VAL A 91 -40.16 10.20 6.69
CA VAL A 91 -41.02 9.64 7.72
C VAL A 91 -41.99 8.62 7.14
N THR A 92 -42.60 8.93 5.99
CA THR A 92 -43.67 8.13 5.39
C THR A 92 -43.32 7.51 4.04
N ASP A 93 -42.31 8.05 3.32
CA ASP A 93 -41.98 7.62 1.95
C ASP A 93 -40.48 7.33 1.72
N CYS A 94 -39.71 7.13 2.79
CA CYS A 94 -38.28 6.82 2.67
C CYS A 94 -37.98 5.36 3.00
N TYR A 95 -37.61 4.55 1.99
CA TYR A 95 -37.27 3.14 2.14
C TYR A 95 -36.16 2.89 3.14
N PHE A 96 -35.10 3.71 3.12
CA PHE A 96 -33.93 3.58 3.98
C PHE A 96 -34.21 3.95 5.46
N CYS A 97 -35.18 4.83 5.69
CA CYS A 97 -35.60 5.20 7.04
C CYS A 97 -36.59 4.20 7.64
N LEU A 98 -37.48 3.66 6.82
CA LEU A 98 -38.56 2.78 7.24
C LEU A 98 -38.13 1.30 7.37
N THR A 99 -37.07 0.89 6.68
CA THR A 99 -36.54 -0.47 6.83
C THR A 99 -35.72 -0.61 8.11
N ASN A 100 -36.16 -1.49 9.02
CA ASN A 100 -35.38 -1.76 10.23
C ASN A 100 -34.38 -2.88 10.00
N VAL A 101 -33.08 -2.54 10.02
CA VAL A 101 -31.96 -3.50 9.86
C VAL A 101 -31.16 -3.72 11.13
N SER A 102 -31.57 -3.13 12.25
CA SER A 102 -30.86 -3.23 13.53
C SER A 102 -30.92 -4.65 14.10
N GLY A 103 -29.78 -5.23 14.46
CA GLY A 103 -29.68 -6.58 15.03
C GLY A 103 -29.72 -7.73 14.02
N PHE A 104 -29.80 -7.45 12.71
CA PHE A 104 -29.77 -8.48 11.68
C PHE A 104 -28.35 -8.84 11.24
N SER A 105 -28.12 -10.13 11.04
CA SER A 105 -26.86 -10.74 10.60
C SER A 105 -27.10 -11.62 9.37
N SER A 106 -26.06 -12.27 8.84
CA SER A 106 -26.18 -13.20 7.73
C SER A 106 -27.15 -14.36 7.99
N LYS A 107 -27.35 -14.75 9.24
CA LYS A 107 -28.22 -15.89 9.64
C LYS A 107 -29.70 -15.54 9.63
N ASN A 108 -30.04 -14.31 10.01
CA ASN A 108 -31.44 -13.89 10.24
C ASN A 108 -31.92 -12.75 9.32
N LYS A 109 -31.11 -12.31 8.34
CA LYS A 109 -31.50 -11.21 7.41
C LYS A 109 -32.77 -11.49 6.59
N LYS A 110 -33.16 -12.77 6.43
CA LYS A 110 -34.39 -13.15 5.72
C LYS A 110 -35.67 -12.74 6.48
N SER A 111 -35.56 -12.40 7.76
CA SER A 111 -36.66 -11.92 8.59
C SER A 111 -36.83 -10.39 8.56
N ILE A 112 -36.07 -9.68 7.73
CA ILE A 112 -36.24 -8.24 7.56
C ILE A 112 -37.51 -8.00 6.74
N GLU A 113 -38.40 -7.18 7.29
CA GLU A 113 -39.57 -6.70 6.58
C GLU A 113 -39.25 -5.46 5.76
N TYR A 114 -39.55 -5.52 4.46
CA TYR A 114 -39.28 -4.44 3.53
C TYR A 114 -40.59 -3.74 3.12
N PRO A 115 -40.70 -2.42 3.30
CA PRO A 115 -41.89 -1.69 2.89
C PRO A 115 -42.02 -1.62 1.38
N ASN A 116 -43.26 -1.56 0.87
CA ASN A 116 -43.55 -1.23 -0.52
C ASN A 116 -44.09 0.21 -0.57
N LEU A 117 -43.31 1.12 -1.15
CA LEU A 117 -43.55 2.55 -1.08
C LEU A 117 -43.70 3.18 -2.47
N PRO A 118 -44.37 4.31 -2.64
CA PRO A 118 -44.38 5.04 -3.91
C PRO A 118 -42.98 5.40 -4.43
N SER A 119 -42.04 5.72 -3.51
CA SER A 119 -40.65 6.01 -3.84
C SER A 119 -39.78 4.76 -4.08
N ALA A 120 -40.24 3.56 -3.65
CA ALA A 120 -39.46 2.32 -3.69
C ALA A 120 -40.38 1.12 -3.87
N ILE A 121 -40.75 0.82 -5.15
CA ILE A 121 -41.68 -0.25 -5.51
C ILE A 121 -40.91 -1.57 -5.55
N ARG A 122 -41.40 -2.57 -4.83
CA ARG A 122 -40.74 -3.87 -4.72
C ARG A 122 -40.80 -4.69 -6.00
N PRO A 123 -39.82 -5.60 -6.18
CA PRO A 123 -39.78 -6.51 -7.33
C PRO A 123 -41.06 -7.32 -7.50
N VAL A 124 -41.48 -7.51 -8.76
CA VAL A 124 -42.68 -8.30 -9.12
C VAL A 124 -42.23 -9.63 -9.71
N PRO A 125 -42.74 -10.79 -9.21
CA PRO A 125 -42.41 -12.09 -9.75
C PRO A 125 -42.88 -12.30 -11.19
N HIS A 126 -42.38 -13.32 -11.86
CA HIS A 126 -42.89 -13.76 -13.18
C HIS A 126 -44.27 -14.34 -13.05
N ASP A 127 -45.10 -14.04 -14.03
CA ASP A 127 -46.45 -14.62 -14.26
C ASP A 127 -46.74 -14.74 -15.75
N ASP A 128 -47.95 -15.14 -16.12
CA ASP A 128 -48.36 -15.32 -17.53
C ASP A 128 -48.31 -14.02 -18.35
N SER A 129 -48.44 -12.86 -17.70
CA SER A 129 -48.36 -11.53 -18.32
C SER A 129 -46.93 -10.98 -18.38
N LEU A 130 -46.03 -11.53 -17.54
CA LEU A 130 -44.62 -11.13 -17.40
C LEU A 130 -43.71 -12.35 -17.58
N PRO A 131 -43.59 -12.88 -18.83
CA PRO A 131 -42.86 -14.12 -19.12
C PRO A 131 -41.36 -13.93 -18.93
N VAL A 132 -40.64 -15.04 -18.71
CA VAL A 132 -39.19 -15.07 -18.60
C VAL A 132 -38.53 -14.70 -19.94
N PRO A 133 -37.70 -13.68 -20.02
CA PRO A 133 -36.98 -13.34 -21.25
C PRO A 133 -35.95 -14.42 -21.62
N LYS A 134 -35.75 -14.62 -22.92
CA LYS A 134 -34.69 -15.50 -23.44
C LYS A 134 -33.39 -14.71 -23.59
N PRO A 135 -32.24 -15.26 -23.19
CA PRO A 135 -30.96 -14.61 -23.43
C PRO A 135 -30.71 -14.49 -24.95
N PRO A 136 -30.14 -13.37 -25.42
CA PRO A 136 -29.85 -13.20 -26.85
C PRO A 136 -28.68 -14.10 -27.28
N GLU A 137 -28.74 -14.62 -28.50
CA GLU A 137 -27.67 -15.47 -29.08
C GLU A 137 -26.36 -14.69 -29.32
N LYS A 138 -26.44 -13.40 -29.56
CA LYS A 138 -25.29 -12.50 -29.75
C LYS A 138 -25.50 -11.23 -28.97
N TRP A 139 -24.50 -10.83 -28.23
CA TRP A 139 -24.44 -9.55 -27.50
C TRP A 139 -23.00 -9.04 -27.44
N SER A 140 -22.80 -7.73 -27.40
CA SER A 140 -21.51 -7.07 -27.22
C SER A 140 -21.62 -5.98 -26.15
N LEU A 141 -20.52 -5.65 -25.51
CA LEU A 141 -20.40 -4.42 -24.72
C LEU A 141 -20.11 -3.29 -25.72
N ASP A 142 -20.80 -2.17 -25.59
CA ASP A 142 -20.53 -0.98 -26.42
C ASP A 142 -19.21 -0.35 -25.97
N GLU A 143 -18.32 -0.01 -26.94
CA GLU A 143 -16.99 0.59 -26.67
C GLU A 143 -17.05 1.94 -25.95
N ALA A 144 -18.22 2.55 -25.81
CA ALA A 144 -18.43 3.82 -25.12
C ALA A 144 -18.61 3.69 -23.58
N ASP A 145 -18.70 2.48 -23.03
CA ASP A 145 -18.88 2.21 -21.59
C ASP A 145 -17.55 1.84 -20.88
N GLU A 146 -16.40 2.04 -21.52
CA GLU A 146 -15.10 1.98 -20.86
C GLU A 146 -14.85 3.32 -20.13
N ASP A 147 -15.20 3.36 -18.86
CA ASP A 147 -14.83 4.44 -17.95
C ASP A 147 -13.32 4.35 -17.65
N PRO A 148 -12.48 5.33 -18.07
CA PRO A 148 -11.02 5.24 -17.91
C PRO A 148 -10.56 5.74 -16.56
N ALA A 149 -11.15 5.27 -15.48
CA ALA A 149 -10.63 5.51 -14.13
C ALA A 149 -11.35 4.66 -13.09
N MET A 150 -10.93 3.47 -12.93
CA MET A 150 -10.77 2.72 -11.67
C MET A 150 -10.38 1.29 -12.06
N GLU A 151 -9.11 0.98 -12.01
CA GLU A 151 -8.66 -0.39 -11.75
C GLU A 151 -9.10 -0.77 -10.33
N SER A 152 -10.40 -0.94 -10.15
CA SER A 152 -10.95 -1.67 -9.04
C SER A 152 -10.87 -3.14 -9.42
N SER A 153 -10.13 -3.89 -8.64
CA SER A 153 -10.09 -5.35 -8.61
C SER A 153 -11.34 -5.97 -9.24
N SER A 154 -11.25 -6.33 -10.51
CA SER A 154 -12.22 -7.20 -11.14
C SER A 154 -12.08 -8.56 -10.46
N ASP A 155 -13.08 -8.96 -9.67
CA ASP A 155 -13.34 -10.36 -9.38
C ASP A 155 -13.84 -11.04 -10.67
N ASN A 156 -13.03 -10.98 -11.74
CA ASN A 156 -13.03 -11.94 -12.79
C ASN A 156 -12.24 -13.13 -12.27
N ASP A 157 -12.87 -13.88 -11.38
CA ASP A 157 -12.46 -15.26 -11.20
C ASP A 157 -12.82 -15.97 -12.50
N PRO A 158 -11.85 -16.34 -13.35
CA PRO A 158 -12.16 -17.13 -14.54
C PRO A 158 -12.86 -18.39 -14.04
N GLU A 159 -14.10 -18.60 -14.47
CA GLU A 159 -14.81 -19.84 -14.21
C GLU A 159 -13.89 -20.98 -14.68
N PHE A 160 -13.58 -21.92 -13.80
CA PHE A 160 -12.73 -23.05 -14.14
C PHE A 160 -13.40 -23.82 -15.28
N GLU A 161 -12.89 -23.64 -16.49
CA GLU A 161 -13.19 -24.53 -17.61
C GLU A 161 -12.18 -25.66 -17.58
N PRO A 162 -12.61 -26.91 -17.33
CA PRO A 162 -11.68 -28.03 -17.40
C PRO A 162 -11.07 -28.07 -18.80
N SER A 163 -9.74 -28.08 -18.85
CA SER A 163 -9.01 -28.17 -20.11
C SER A 163 -9.52 -29.36 -20.91
N THR A 164 -9.67 -29.20 -22.21
CA THR A 164 -10.17 -30.21 -23.16
C THR A 164 -9.37 -31.51 -23.19
N SER A 165 -8.27 -31.62 -22.47
CA SER A 165 -7.43 -32.81 -22.39
C SER A 165 -8.02 -33.94 -21.51
N GLY A 166 -9.05 -33.67 -20.71
CA GLY A 166 -9.69 -34.70 -19.85
C GLY A 166 -8.82 -35.27 -18.73
N VAL A 167 -7.53 -34.90 -18.64
CA VAL A 167 -6.60 -35.37 -17.61
C VAL A 167 -6.48 -34.29 -16.54
N PRO A 168 -6.78 -34.58 -15.27
CA PRO A 168 -6.62 -33.61 -14.18
C PRO A 168 -5.15 -33.16 -14.06
N HIS A 169 -4.92 -31.85 -13.93
CA HIS A 169 -3.61 -31.32 -13.58
C HIS A 169 -3.26 -31.72 -12.15
N LEU A 170 -2.17 -32.48 -11.97
CA LEU A 170 -1.66 -32.85 -10.66
C LEU A 170 -0.59 -31.84 -10.22
N ILE A 171 -0.75 -31.30 -9.03
CA ILE A 171 0.14 -30.28 -8.45
C ILE A 171 1.53 -30.87 -8.22
N THR A 172 2.53 -30.32 -8.85
CA THR A 172 3.95 -30.69 -8.68
C THR A 172 4.51 -30.13 -7.37
N GLN A 173 5.75 -30.55 -7.01
CA GLN A 173 6.44 -29.99 -5.83
C GLN A 173 6.66 -28.48 -5.97
N SER A 174 7.07 -28.01 -7.14
CA SER A 174 7.32 -26.59 -7.43
C SER A 174 6.06 -25.75 -7.26
N GLU A 175 4.96 -26.18 -7.86
CA GLU A 175 3.67 -25.50 -7.75
C GLU A 175 3.14 -25.50 -6.31
N LEU A 176 3.30 -26.62 -5.58
CA LEU A 176 2.93 -26.68 -4.16
C LEU A 176 3.77 -25.72 -3.31
N ASN A 177 5.08 -25.64 -3.59
CA ASN A 177 5.96 -24.70 -2.90
C ASN A 177 5.52 -23.26 -3.14
N ASP A 178 5.23 -22.90 -4.39
CA ASP A 178 4.80 -21.54 -4.75
C ASP A 178 3.43 -21.22 -4.18
N LEU A 179 2.47 -22.14 -4.20
CA LEU A 179 1.18 -22.00 -3.54
C LEU A 179 1.32 -21.72 -2.02
N VAL A 180 2.23 -22.45 -1.36
CA VAL A 180 2.53 -22.25 0.08
C VAL A 180 3.14 -20.87 0.33
N ARG A 181 4.01 -20.38 -0.57
CA ARG A 181 4.62 -19.04 -0.52
C ARG A 181 3.57 -17.94 -0.74
N ASP A 182 2.74 -18.08 -1.75
CA ASP A 182 1.69 -17.10 -2.12
C ASP A 182 0.65 -16.94 -1.02
N LEU A 183 0.25 -18.04 -0.41
CA LEU A 183 -0.65 -18.04 0.75
C LEU A 183 0.06 -17.65 2.06
N ALA A 184 1.36 -17.42 2.01
CA ALA A 184 2.19 -17.09 3.16
C ALA A 184 1.96 -18.06 4.34
N LEU A 185 1.93 -19.39 4.09
CA LEU A 185 1.60 -20.38 5.12
C LEU A 185 2.78 -20.63 6.07
N SER A 186 2.43 -20.84 7.36
CA SER A 186 3.37 -21.40 8.32
C SER A 186 3.68 -22.87 7.99
N LYS A 187 4.79 -23.42 8.51
CA LYS A 187 5.19 -24.81 8.28
C LYS A 187 4.07 -25.81 8.56
N ALA A 188 3.41 -25.70 9.72
CA ALA A 188 2.29 -26.56 10.09
C ALA A 188 1.08 -26.42 9.14
N LYS A 189 0.76 -25.18 8.70
CA LYS A 189 -0.33 -24.97 7.74
C LYS A 189 0.02 -25.48 6.34
N ALA A 190 1.28 -25.39 5.93
CA ALA A 190 1.76 -25.95 4.67
C ALA A 190 1.67 -27.47 4.65
N GLU A 191 2.06 -28.14 5.74
CA GLU A 191 1.90 -29.59 5.90
C GLU A 191 0.41 -29.99 5.87
N LEU A 192 -0.46 -29.23 6.56
CA LEU A 192 -1.90 -29.47 6.55
C LEU A 192 -2.48 -29.35 5.14
N LEU A 193 -2.14 -28.28 4.40
CA LEU A 193 -2.55 -28.11 3.01
C LEU A 193 -2.10 -29.27 2.14
N GLY A 194 -0.79 -29.60 2.17
CA GLY A 194 -0.24 -30.72 1.42
C GLY A 194 -0.92 -32.04 1.75
N SER A 195 -1.18 -32.34 3.03
CA SER A 195 -1.87 -33.55 3.46
C SER A 195 -3.31 -33.62 2.93
N ARG A 196 -4.02 -32.48 2.88
CA ARG A 196 -5.38 -32.43 2.29
C ARG A 196 -5.35 -32.66 0.79
N LEU A 197 -4.44 -31.99 0.06
CA LEU A 197 -4.27 -32.19 -1.38
C LEU A 197 -3.88 -33.63 -1.71
N GLN A 198 -2.99 -34.25 -0.90
CA GLN A 198 -2.65 -35.67 -1.05
C GLN A 198 -3.86 -36.57 -0.82
N GLY A 199 -4.66 -36.33 0.24
CA GLY A 199 -5.87 -37.11 0.51
C GLY A 199 -6.95 -36.96 -0.57
N TRP A 200 -6.91 -35.90 -1.35
CA TRP A 200 -7.80 -35.68 -2.52
C TRP A 200 -7.18 -36.17 -3.84
N HIS A 201 -6.02 -36.79 -3.81
CA HIS A 201 -5.26 -37.27 -4.99
C HIS A 201 -4.93 -36.16 -6.01
N LEU A 202 -4.65 -34.95 -5.53
CA LEU A 202 -4.32 -33.78 -6.36
C LEU A 202 -2.82 -33.53 -6.49
N LEU A 203 -1.98 -34.33 -5.88
CA LEU A 203 -0.52 -34.18 -5.94
C LEU A 203 0.11 -35.13 -6.97
N SER A 204 1.11 -34.64 -7.70
CA SER A 204 1.92 -35.44 -8.61
C SER A 204 2.71 -36.50 -7.84
N PRO A 205 2.96 -37.71 -8.43
CA PRO A 205 3.82 -38.71 -7.83
C PRO A 205 5.20 -38.12 -7.46
N GLY A 206 5.69 -38.45 -6.26
CA GLY A 206 6.98 -37.93 -5.76
C GLY A 206 6.92 -36.62 -4.98
N THR A 207 5.78 -35.91 -4.95
CA THR A 207 5.60 -34.69 -4.14
C THR A 207 5.69 -35.03 -2.65
N LYS A 208 6.58 -34.33 -1.92
CA LYS A 208 6.86 -34.57 -0.51
C LYS A 208 6.34 -33.41 0.34
N ILE A 209 5.48 -33.71 1.32
CA ILE A 209 4.90 -32.73 2.23
C ILE A 209 5.86 -32.41 3.39
N SER A 210 6.65 -33.41 3.82
CA SER A 210 7.58 -33.28 4.94
C SER A 210 8.69 -32.23 4.72
N VAL A 211 8.95 -31.83 3.48
CA VAL A 211 9.92 -30.78 3.15
C VAL A 211 9.58 -29.44 3.83
N PHE A 212 8.32 -29.18 4.10
CA PHE A 212 7.92 -27.94 4.76
C PHE A 212 8.38 -27.82 6.22
N ARG A 213 8.73 -28.92 6.89
CA ARG A 213 9.28 -28.90 8.26
C ARG A 213 10.64 -28.19 8.31
N SER A 214 11.46 -28.44 7.31
CA SER A 214 12.84 -27.95 7.22
C SER A 214 13.10 -27.10 5.98
N ARG A 215 12.07 -26.48 5.40
CA ARG A 215 12.13 -25.73 4.13
C ARG A 215 13.22 -24.65 4.07
N GLN A 216 13.69 -24.17 5.24
CA GLN A 216 14.75 -23.16 5.34
C GLN A 216 16.16 -23.78 5.44
N ALA A 217 16.30 -25.12 5.50
CA ALA A 217 17.56 -25.78 5.85
C ALA A 217 18.72 -25.39 4.92
N ASP A 218 18.46 -25.31 3.61
CA ASP A 218 19.48 -24.99 2.61
C ASP A 218 19.93 -23.52 2.67
N LEU A 219 19.13 -22.64 3.30
CA LEU A 219 19.42 -21.21 3.41
C LEU A 219 20.02 -20.82 4.78
N VAL A 220 19.85 -21.66 5.81
CA VAL A 220 20.37 -21.36 7.17
C VAL A 220 21.89 -21.21 7.16
N GLN A 221 22.60 -21.94 6.31
CA GLN A 221 24.07 -21.89 6.21
C GLN A 221 24.63 -20.50 5.88
N PHE A 222 23.85 -19.66 5.25
CA PHE A 222 24.26 -18.28 4.92
C PHE A 222 24.13 -17.29 6.08
N PHE A 223 23.56 -17.73 7.21
CA PHE A 223 23.31 -16.87 8.36
C PHE A 223 24.04 -17.36 9.60
N ALA A 224 24.61 -16.42 10.33
CA ALA A 224 25.17 -16.64 11.65
C ALA A 224 24.49 -15.74 12.69
N GLN A 225 24.74 -16.03 13.96
CA GLN A 225 24.27 -15.20 15.08
C GLN A 225 25.43 -14.94 16.03
N GLU A 226 25.61 -13.68 16.39
CA GLU A 226 26.50 -13.26 17.47
C GLU A 226 25.68 -12.43 18.46
N GLU A 227 25.58 -12.90 19.69
CA GLU A 227 24.70 -12.33 20.72
C GLU A 227 23.25 -12.10 20.21
N ASN A 228 22.87 -10.84 20.07
CA ASN A 228 21.53 -10.41 19.64
C ASN A 228 21.44 -10.08 18.13
N LEU A 229 22.55 -10.20 17.38
CA LEU A 229 22.61 -9.88 15.97
C LEU A 229 22.65 -11.16 15.13
N CYS A 230 21.62 -11.39 14.32
CA CYS A 230 21.63 -12.37 13.23
C CYS A 230 22.07 -11.65 11.94
N PHE A 231 23.01 -12.22 11.20
CA PHE A 231 23.56 -11.60 10.00
C PHE A 231 23.92 -12.61 8.93
N CYS A 232 23.93 -12.16 7.69
CA CYS A 232 24.37 -12.95 6.55
C CYS A 232 25.90 -12.93 6.46
N THR A 233 26.52 -14.11 6.45
CA THR A 233 27.98 -14.28 6.37
C THR A 233 28.47 -14.31 4.93
N GLU A 234 27.63 -14.71 3.98
CA GLU A 234 27.97 -14.85 2.57
C GLU A 234 26.81 -14.35 1.69
N VAL A 235 26.84 -13.06 1.37
CA VAL A 235 25.75 -12.40 0.62
C VAL A 235 25.69 -12.90 -0.82
N ASP A 236 26.84 -13.13 -1.48
CA ASP A 236 26.89 -13.63 -2.86
C ASP A 236 26.24 -15.01 -2.98
N GLY A 237 26.56 -15.93 -2.05
CA GLY A 237 25.97 -17.26 -2.00
C GLY A 237 24.46 -17.22 -1.72
N LEU A 238 24.03 -16.38 -0.79
CA LEU A 238 22.60 -16.20 -0.50
C LEU A 238 21.82 -15.71 -1.73
N LEU A 239 22.30 -14.66 -2.42
CA LEU A 239 21.65 -14.14 -3.61
C LEU A 239 21.58 -15.16 -4.74
N THR A 240 22.70 -15.88 -4.98
CA THR A 240 22.75 -16.98 -5.95
C THR A 240 21.74 -18.09 -5.60
N ALA A 241 21.64 -18.49 -4.33
CA ALA A 241 20.66 -19.49 -3.88
C ALA A 241 19.20 -19.03 -4.02
N LEU A 242 18.97 -17.71 -4.03
CA LEU A 242 17.66 -17.10 -4.31
C LEU A 242 17.38 -16.89 -5.81
N GLY A 243 18.36 -17.20 -6.69
CA GLY A 243 18.24 -17.02 -8.14
C GLY A 243 18.52 -15.60 -8.62
N TYR A 244 19.23 -14.78 -7.84
CA TYR A 244 19.57 -13.40 -8.19
C TYR A 244 21.07 -13.25 -8.43
N GLU A 245 21.44 -12.44 -9.42
CA GLU A 245 22.80 -12.00 -9.63
C GLU A 245 23.15 -10.87 -8.66
N HIS A 246 24.36 -10.92 -8.08
CA HIS A 246 24.83 -9.89 -7.16
C HIS A 246 25.88 -8.99 -7.81
N ASP A 247 25.44 -7.89 -8.42
CA ASP A 247 26.29 -6.74 -8.69
C ASP A 247 26.07 -5.68 -7.59
N PRO A 248 27.09 -5.34 -6.77
CA PRO A 248 26.94 -4.31 -5.73
C PRO A 248 26.47 -2.95 -6.24
N GLN A 249 26.62 -2.64 -7.54
CA GLN A 249 26.13 -1.39 -8.14
C GLN A 249 24.62 -1.40 -8.36
N GLU A 250 24.02 -2.58 -8.52
CA GLU A 250 22.58 -2.75 -8.71
C GLU A 250 21.81 -2.91 -7.39
N TRP A 251 22.53 -3.01 -6.27
CA TRP A 251 21.94 -3.14 -4.95
C TRP A 251 22.34 -2.00 -4.03
N ARG A 252 21.46 -1.68 -3.09
CA ARG A 252 21.71 -0.73 -2.01
C ARG A 252 21.38 -1.34 -0.67
N LEU A 253 22.14 -0.98 0.35
CA LEU A 253 21.88 -1.37 1.73
C LEU A 253 20.90 -0.39 2.38
N PHE A 254 19.73 -0.87 2.75
CA PHE A 254 18.80 -0.13 3.57
C PHE A 254 18.99 -0.53 5.03
N ILE A 255 19.20 0.47 5.88
CA ILE A 255 19.29 0.26 7.33
C ILE A 255 18.14 1.01 7.97
N ASP A 256 17.33 0.27 8.73
CA ASP A 256 16.32 0.84 9.60
C ASP A 256 16.56 0.44 11.03
N SER A 257 16.29 1.38 11.91
CA SER A 257 16.52 1.22 13.33
C SER A 257 15.40 1.81 14.16
N SER A 258 15.15 1.18 15.27
CA SER A 258 14.25 1.68 16.31
C SER A 258 14.97 1.73 17.66
N LEU A 259 14.27 2.14 18.70
CA LEU A 259 14.82 2.14 20.06
C LEU A 259 15.31 0.75 20.52
N LEU A 260 14.82 -0.33 19.92
CA LEU A 260 15.05 -1.70 20.37
C LEU A 260 15.45 -2.66 19.24
N SER A 261 15.43 -2.24 17.97
CA SER A 261 15.72 -3.16 16.85
C SER A 261 16.56 -2.48 15.78
N LEU A 262 17.42 -3.28 15.14
CA LEU A 262 18.26 -2.88 14.02
C LEU A 262 18.06 -3.88 12.88
N LYS A 263 17.80 -3.37 11.67
CA LYS A 263 17.54 -4.18 10.47
C LYS A 263 18.41 -3.68 9.33
N ALA A 264 19.04 -4.61 8.63
CA ALA A 264 19.80 -4.34 7.42
C ALA A 264 19.27 -5.19 6.28
N VAL A 265 18.92 -4.56 5.18
CA VAL A 265 18.21 -5.19 4.06
C VAL A 265 18.83 -4.75 2.75
N LEU A 266 19.10 -5.67 1.84
CA LEU A 266 19.46 -5.33 0.48
C LEU A 266 18.21 -5.07 -0.34
N LEU A 267 18.20 -3.94 -1.03
CA LEU A 267 17.17 -3.50 -1.95
C LEU A 267 17.77 -3.35 -3.35
N HIS A 268 17.11 -3.93 -4.34
CA HIS A 268 17.53 -3.77 -5.74
C HIS A 268 17.24 -2.35 -6.24
N ASN A 269 18.19 -1.75 -6.96
CA ASN A 269 17.99 -0.47 -7.62
C ASN A 269 17.00 -0.66 -8.78
N GLY A 270 15.89 0.10 -8.76
CA GLY A 270 14.75 -0.14 -9.66
C GLY A 270 13.63 -0.95 -9.02
N ASN A 271 13.84 -1.55 -7.84
CA ASN A 271 12.83 -2.27 -7.04
C ASN A 271 12.19 -3.47 -7.79
N ILE A 272 12.95 -4.14 -8.66
CA ILE A 272 12.50 -5.31 -9.45
C ILE A 272 12.42 -6.55 -8.57
N TYR A 273 13.41 -6.72 -7.67
CA TYR A 273 13.52 -7.89 -6.80
C TYR A 273 13.01 -7.59 -5.39
N PRO A 274 12.62 -8.63 -4.61
CA PRO A 274 12.17 -8.47 -3.24
C PRO A 274 13.29 -7.98 -2.31
N SER A 275 12.91 -7.51 -1.12
CA SER A 275 13.84 -7.08 -0.07
C SER A 275 14.52 -8.28 0.58
N ILE A 276 15.85 -8.34 0.60
CA ILE A 276 16.64 -9.46 1.12
C ILE A 276 17.29 -9.06 2.45
N PRO A 277 16.92 -9.67 3.59
CA PRO A 277 17.49 -9.35 4.88
C PRO A 277 18.95 -9.88 4.96
N VAL A 278 19.86 -9.01 5.36
CA VAL A 278 21.28 -9.35 5.59
C VAL A 278 21.70 -9.12 7.04
N GLY A 279 20.87 -8.45 7.84
CA GLY A 279 21.10 -8.27 9.27
C GLY A 279 19.82 -8.00 10.03
N TYR A 280 19.68 -8.59 11.21
CA TYR A 280 18.52 -8.43 12.07
C TYR A 280 18.88 -8.55 13.55
N ALA A 281 18.52 -7.55 14.35
CA ALA A 281 18.66 -7.58 15.80
C ALA A 281 17.38 -7.04 16.45
N ALA A 282 16.71 -7.83 17.28
CA ALA A 282 15.46 -7.46 17.96
C ALA A 282 15.69 -6.60 19.22
N HIS A 283 16.85 -6.73 19.88
CA HIS A 283 17.17 -6.09 21.15
C HIS A 283 18.51 -5.33 21.09
N MET A 284 18.74 -4.66 19.99
CA MET A 284 19.96 -3.86 19.79
C MET A 284 19.61 -2.40 19.58
N LYS A 285 20.15 -1.54 20.44
CA LYS A 285 19.93 -0.09 20.36
C LYS A 285 20.66 0.50 19.15
N GLU A 286 20.10 1.56 18.64
CA GLU A 286 20.61 2.40 17.58
C GLU A 286 21.76 3.28 18.12
N THR A 287 22.97 2.75 18.09
CA THR A 287 24.20 3.47 18.48
C THR A 287 25.25 3.35 17.38
N TYR A 288 26.28 4.20 17.44
CA TYR A 288 27.39 4.18 16.50
C TYR A 288 28.12 2.82 16.54
N GLU A 289 28.39 2.29 17.73
CA GLU A 289 29.09 1.01 17.93
C GLU A 289 28.32 -0.16 17.35
N ASN A 290 27.00 -0.17 17.50
CA ASN A 290 26.15 -1.22 16.94
C ASN A 290 26.04 -1.13 15.41
N MET A 291 26.10 0.09 14.82
CA MET A 291 26.21 0.25 13.37
C MET A 291 27.54 -0.24 12.85
N GLU A 292 28.64 0.05 13.55
CA GLU A 292 29.97 -0.45 13.22
C GLU A 292 30.02 -1.98 13.26
N LEU A 293 29.48 -2.60 14.32
CA LEU A 293 29.39 -4.05 14.46
C LEU A 293 28.58 -4.66 13.29
N LEU A 294 27.40 -4.10 12.99
CA LEU A 294 26.56 -4.55 11.89
C LEU A 294 27.32 -4.53 10.56
N LEU A 295 27.91 -3.38 10.20
CA LEU A 295 28.64 -3.22 8.93
C LEU A 295 29.84 -4.16 8.83
N LYS A 296 30.53 -4.42 9.95
CA LYS A 296 31.64 -5.39 10.01
C LYS A 296 31.13 -6.81 9.74
N GLN A 297 30.05 -7.24 10.40
CA GLN A 297 29.54 -8.60 10.30
C GLN A 297 28.97 -8.92 8.91
N ILE A 298 28.29 -7.98 8.26
CA ILE A 298 27.82 -8.15 6.87
C ILE A 298 28.90 -7.89 5.82
N GLN A 299 30.16 -7.69 6.24
CA GLN A 299 31.31 -7.45 5.36
C GLN A 299 31.09 -6.25 4.40
N TYR A 300 30.51 -5.16 4.89
CA TYR A 300 30.20 -3.97 4.08
C TYR A 300 31.39 -3.49 3.24
N SER A 301 32.60 -3.49 3.78
CA SER A 301 33.82 -3.05 3.10
C SER A 301 34.17 -3.86 1.84
N LYS A 302 33.73 -5.15 1.76
CA LYS A 302 33.89 -6.00 0.58
C LYS A 302 33.02 -5.52 -0.58
N TYR A 303 31.79 -5.14 -0.27
CA TYR A 303 30.77 -4.83 -1.28
C TYR A 303 30.63 -3.33 -1.56
N ASN A 304 30.81 -2.51 -0.54
CA ASN A 304 30.76 -1.04 -0.63
C ASN A 304 29.48 -0.50 -1.30
N TRP A 305 28.33 -1.07 -0.94
CA TRP A 305 27.02 -0.65 -1.46
C TRP A 305 26.73 0.81 -1.18
N ASN A 306 25.87 1.42 -1.99
CA ASN A 306 25.21 2.64 -1.58
C ASN A 306 24.27 2.35 -0.41
N ILE A 307 24.12 3.30 0.52
CA ILE A 307 23.31 3.13 1.72
C ILE A 307 22.14 4.12 1.71
N CYS A 308 20.96 3.64 2.08
CA CYS A 308 19.80 4.47 2.38
C CYS A 308 19.23 4.11 3.77
N GLY A 309 18.59 5.06 4.38
CA GLY A 309 17.96 4.92 5.70
C GLY A 309 17.40 6.26 6.16
N ASP A 310 16.84 6.32 7.35
CA ASP A 310 16.40 7.59 7.89
C ASP A 310 17.61 8.53 8.18
N LEU A 311 17.36 9.82 8.34
CA LEU A 311 18.45 10.78 8.55
C LEU A 311 19.18 10.62 9.90
N LYS A 312 18.61 9.89 10.85
CA LYS A 312 19.24 9.56 12.12
C LYS A 312 20.25 8.42 11.93
N VAL A 313 19.87 7.38 11.20
CA VAL A 313 20.77 6.30 10.76
C VAL A 313 21.93 6.87 9.94
N VAL A 314 21.63 7.73 8.97
CA VAL A 314 22.66 8.42 8.16
C VAL A 314 23.63 9.21 9.05
N ALA A 315 23.12 9.94 10.04
CA ALA A 315 23.99 10.69 10.97
C ALA A 315 24.90 9.76 11.80
N LEU A 316 24.40 8.62 12.28
CA LEU A 316 25.21 7.62 12.99
C LEU A 316 26.30 7.03 12.10
N LEU A 317 25.96 6.61 10.89
CA LEU A 317 26.91 6.04 9.93
C LEU A 317 28.03 7.02 9.55
N LEU A 318 27.73 8.30 9.55
CA LEU A 318 28.70 9.36 9.27
C LEU A 318 29.38 9.90 10.53
N GLY A 319 29.20 9.26 11.68
CA GLY A 319 29.81 9.66 12.94
C GLY A 319 29.35 11.04 13.45
N MET A 320 28.18 11.51 13.01
CA MET A 320 27.68 12.83 13.39
C MET A 320 26.92 12.79 14.71
N GLN A 321 26.99 13.87 15.46
CA GLN A 321 26.22 14.05 16.69
C GLN A 321 24.73 14.14 16.40
N LEU A 322 23.94 13.31 17.09
CA LEU A 322 22.48 13.29 16.98
C LEU A 322 21.80 14.49 17.65
N GLY A 323 20.55 14.73 17.31
CA GLY A 323 19.72 15.78 17.89
C GLY A 323 19.77 17.12 17.12
N TYR A 324 19.34 18.19 17.80
CA TYR A 324 19.27 19.52 17.19
C TYR A 324 20.64 20.24 17.26
N THR A 325 21.58 19.76 16.44
CA THR A 325 22.92 20.28 16.35
C THR A 325 23.01 21.47 15.41
N LYS A 326 23.99 22.34 15.64
CA LYS A 326 24.19 23.54 14.83
C LYS A 326 24.54 23.21 13.38
N TYR A 327 25.44 22.25 13.16
CA TYR A 327 25.94 21.83 11.85
C TYR A 327 25.51 20.41 11.55
N CYS A 328 24.20 20.17 11.28
CA CYS A 328 23.64 18.85 11.09
C CYS A 328 23.67 18.34 9.63
N CYS A 329 24.06 19.15 8.66
CA CYS A 329 24.27 18.71 7.28
C CYS A 329 25.63 18.02 7.14
N PHE A 330 25.65 16.82 6.53
CA PHE A 330 26.91 16.10 6.30
C PHE A 330 27.64 16.56 5.03
N ILE A 331 26.97 17.30 4.15
CA ILE A 331 27.54 17.81 2.89
C ILE A 331 28.18 19.18 3.08
N CYS A 332 27.59 20.02 3.92
CA CYS A 332 28.08 21.39 4.13
C CYS A 332 27.97 21.83 5.59
N GLU A 333 28.53 23.01 5.89
CA GLU A 333 28.46 23.64 7.20
C GLU A 333 27.22 24.53 7.37
N TRP A 334 26.05 24.01 7.00
CA TRP A 334 24.78 24.71 7.19
C TRP A 334 24.52 24.96 8.68
N ASP A 335 24.28 26.21 9.02
CA ASP A 335 23.94 26.61 10.38
C ASP A 335 22.42 26.54 10.60
N SER A 336 21.96 25.51 11.28
CA SER A 336 20.54 25.27 11.58
C SER A 336 19.89 26.31 12.49
N ARG A 337 20.73 27.19 13.13
CA ARG A 337 20.28 28.24 14.06
C ARG A 337 20.16 29.59 13.39
N ALA A 338 20.81 29.82 12.25
CA ALA A 338 20.79 31.09 11.50
C ALA A 338 19.52 31.23 10.66
N ARG A 339 18.34 31.25 11.30
CA ARG A 339 17.02 31.17 10.67
C ARG A 339 16.75 32.25 9.63
N GLU A 340 17.23 33.45 9.85
CA GLU A 340 17.11 34.62 8.96
C GLU A 340 17.82 34.39 7.61
N GLN A 341 18.84 33.53 7.58
CA GLN A 341 19.61 33.22 6.38
C GLN A 341 19.07 32.01 5.59
N HIS A 342 18.19 31.20 6.16
CA HIS A 342 17.84 29.90 5.64
C HIS A 342 17.29 29.93 4.21
N TYR A 343 16.37 30.83 3.89
CA TYR A 343 15.80 30.94 2.52
C TYR A 343 16.54 32.01 1.67
N VAL A 344 17.63 32.56 2.16
CA VAL A 344 18.42 33.62 1.49
C VAL A 344 19.76 33.06 1.04
N LYS A 345 20.48 32.40 1.93
CA LYS A 345 21.80 31.84 1.66
C LYS A 345 21.71 30.42 1.16
N GLN A 346 21.87 30.21 -0.15
CA GLN A 346 21.84 28.90 -0.77
C GLN A 346 23.16 28.13 -0.63
N LYS A 347 24.29 28.83 -0.77
CA LYS A 347 25.64 28.23 -0.74
C LYS A 347 26.28 28.37 0.64
N TRP A 348 26.46 27.23 1.29
CA TRP A 348 27.21 27.10 2.53
C TRP A 348 28.56 26.45 2.25
N PRO A 349 29.61 26.68 3.10
CA PRO A 349 30.89 26.01 2.91
C PRO A 349 30.73 24.49 2.85
N LEU A 350 31.24 23.88 1.81
CA LEU A 350 31.23 22.44 1.69
C LEU A 350 32.20 21.80 2.70
N ARG A 351 31.80 20.69 3.28
CA ARG A 351 32.70 19.87 4.09
C ARG A 351 33.69 19.16 3.19
N LYS A 352 34.99 19.31 3.46
CA LYS A 352 36.04 18.53 2.80
C LYS A 352 36.09 17.11 3.38
N ASN A 353 36.11 17.04 4.73
CA ASN A 353 36.13 15.80 5.49
C ASN A 353 35.24 15.93 6.72
N LEU A 354 34.76 14.80 7.23
CA LEU A 354 34.09 14.70 8.51
C LEU A 354 35.14 14.35 9.55
N VAL A 355 35.59 15.37 10.33
CA VAL A 355 36.68 15.21 11.31
C VAL A 355 36.07 15.15 12.71
N PRO A 356 36.33 14.11 13.50
CA PRO A 356 35.89 14.01 14.90
C PRO A 356 36.29 15.22 15.74
N GLY A 357 35.39 15.68 16.58
CA GLY A 357 35.57 16.87 17.42
C GLY A 357 35.28 18.21 16.72
N GLN A 358 35.00 18.21 15.40
CA GLN A 358 34.73 19.44 14.65
C GLN A 358 33.32 19.46 14.06
N LYS A 359 32.66 20.63 14.06
CA LYS A 359 31.38 20.88 13.35
C LYS A 359 30.32 19.79 13.57
N ASN A 360 30.17 19.34 14.82
CA ASN A 360 29.23 18.30 15.24
C ASN A 360 29.50 16.88 14.66
N VAL A 361 30.74 16.58 14.32
CA VAL A 361 31.20 15.21 14.07
C VAL A 361 31.72 14.65 15.40
N ALA A 362 31.18 13.53 15.87
CA ALA A 362 31.54 12.88 17.13
C ALA A 362 32.54 11.74 16.94
N HIS A 363 32.33 10.95 15.88
CA HIS A 363 33.12 9.74 15.57
C HIS A 363 33.65 9.77 14.14
N GLN A 364 34.57 8.87 13.82
CA GLN A 364 35.03 8.65 12.46
C GLN A 364 33.87 8.13 11.61
N PRO A 365 33.68 8.62 10.37
CA PRO A 365 32.64 8.04 9.49
C PRO A 365 32.87 6.54 9.24
N LEU A 366 31.82 5.73 9.37
CA LEU A 366 31.83 4.30 9.05
C LEU A 366 31.70 4.05 7.54
N VAL A 367 31.14 5.02 6.83
CA VAL A 367 30.90 4.97 5.38
C VAL A 367 31.27 6.30 4.75
N GLU A 368 31.60 6.27 3.46
CA GLU A 368 31.87 7.51 2.73
C GLU A 368 30.58 8.31 2.51
N PRO A 369 30.59 9.65 2.68
CA PRO A 369 29.42 10.49 2.42
C PRO A 369 28.86 10.35 1.00
N SER A 370 29.70 10.04 0.01
CA SER A 370 29.33 9.80 -1.38
C SER A 370 28.44 8.55 -1.59
N LYS A 371 28.50 7.61 -0.64
CA LYS A 371 27.70 6.38 -0.67
C LYS A 371 26.29 6.52 -0.10
N ILE A 372 25.97 7.68 0.45
CA ILE A 372 24.65 7.94 1.06
C ILE A 372 23.65 8.36 0.00
N PHE A 373 22.57 7.62 -0.15
CA PHE A 373 21.38 8.06 -0.85
C PHE A 373 20.45 8.80 0.10
N LEU A 374 20.11 10.04 -0.26
CA LEU A 374 19.11 10.79 0.51
C LEU A 374 17.73 10.12 0.36
N PRO A 375 17.03 9.84 1.48
CA PRO A 375 15.79 9.05 1.46
C PRO A 375 14.60 9.86 0.91
N PRO A 376 14.06 9.55 -0.30
CA PRO A 376 13.00 10.34 -0.92
C PRO A 376 11.69 10.32 -0.14
N LEU A 377 11.31 9.16 0.42
CA LEU A 377 10.13 9.04 1.26
C LEU A 377 10.24 9.94 2.50
N HIS A 378 11.37 9.87 3.20
CA HIS A 378 11.60 10.70 4.39
C HIS A 378 11.65 12.20 4.08
N ILE A 379 12.11 12.58 2.89
CA ILE A 379 12.05 13.98 2.43
C ILE A 379 10.60 14.37 2.21
N LYS A 380 9.80 13.59 1.48
CA LYS A 380 8.37 13.79 1.26
C LYS A 380 7.59 13.93 2.58
N LEU A 381 7.84 13.01 3.54
CA LEU A 381 7.26 13.08 4.89
C LEU A 381 7.65 14.39 5.60
N GLY A 382 8.90 14.83 5.46
CA GLY A 382 9.38 16.08 6.07
C GLY A 382 8.77 17.33 5.43
N LEU A 383 8.59 17.35 4.13
CA LEU A 383 7.90 18.44 3.43
C LEU A 383 6.45 18.54 3.89
N MET A 384 5.70 17.42 3.91
CA MET A 384 4.34 17.38 4.42
C MET A 384 4.25 17.86 5.87
N LYS A 385 5.17 17.39 6.73
CA LYS A 385 5.24 17.82 8.12
C LYS A 385 5.40 19.34 8.24
N ASN A 386 6.30 19.94 7.48
CA ASN A 386 6.55 21.39 7.52
C ASN A 386 5.36 22.18 6.98
N PHE A 387 4.72 21.69 5.90
CA PHE A 387 3.51 22.28 5.33
C PHE A 387 2.38 22.33 6.37
N VAL A 388 2.03 21.18 6.95
CA VAL A 388 0.94 21.10 7.92
C VAL A 388 1.23 21.91 9.18
N LYS A 389 2.49 21.93 9.65
CA LYS A 389 2.88 22.79 10.80
C LYS A 389 2.68 24.28 10.55
N ALA A 390 2.85 24.73 9.32
CA ALA A 390 2.68 26.13 8.93
C ALA A 390 1.24 26.52 8.59
N MET A 391 0.33 25.55 8.37
CA MET A 391 -1.09 25.81 8.11
C MET A 391 -1.76 26.57 9.26
N ASN A 392 -2.77 27.37 8.92
CA ASN A 392 -3.69 27.95 9.90
C ASN A 392 -4.51 26.84 10.57
N LYS A 393 -4.33 26.63 11.87
CA LYS A 393 -4.98 25.55 12.63
C LYS A 393 -6.50 25.71 12.73
N GLU A 394 -7.01 26.95 12.57
CA GLU A 394 -8.44 27.27 12.53
C GLU A 394 -8.97 27.35 11.08
N GLY A 395 -8.12 27.13 10.09
CA GLY A 395 -8.48 27.18 8.68
C GLY A 395 -9.32 25.96 8.24
N ALA A 396 -10.07 26.13 7.14
CA ALA A 396 -10.91 25.06 6.57
C ALA A 396 -10.07 23.83 6.18
N GLY A 397 -8.90 24.02 5.54
CA GLY A 397 -8.01 22.93 5.14
C GLY A 397 -7.51 22.09 6.32
N PHE A 398 -7.14 22.72 7.44
CA PHE A 398 -6.70 21.99 8.62
C PHE A 398 -7.84 21.21 9.29
N ARG A 399 -9.05 21.81 9.37
CA ARG A 399 -10.23 21.11 9.87
C ARG A 399 -10.60 19.92 9.00
N TYR A 400 -10.48 20.05 7.69
CA TYR A 400 -10.72 18.95 6.74
C TYR A 400 -9.74 17.81 6.93
N LEU A 401 -8.43 18.07 7.12
CA LEU A 401 -7.45 17.02 7.46
C LEU A 401 -7.82 16.24 8.73
N ARG A 402 -8.35 16.92 9.75
CA ARG A 402 -8.82 16.23 10.97
C ARG A 402 -10.02 15.31 10.70
N GLN A 403 -10.93 15.71 9.84
CA GLN A 403 -12.09 14.91 9.45
C GLN A 403 -11.68 13.71 8.58
N MET A 404 -10.71 13.90 7.68
CA MET A 404 -10.18 12.84 6.82
C MET A 404 -9.49 11.72 7.61
N PHE A 405 -8.85 12.05 8.73
CA PHE A 405 -8.09 11.08 9.55
C PHE A 405 -8.57 10.98 10.99
N PRO A 406 -9.80 10.49 11.25
CA PRO A 406 -10.39 10.45 12.59
C PRO A 406 -9.67 9.51 13.56
N ARG A 407 -8.83 8.59 13.04
CA ARG A 407 -8.04 7.65 13.85
C ARG A 407 -6.66 8.19 14.23
N ILE A 408 -6.24 9.32 13.69
CA ILE A 408 -4.98 9.97 14.06
C ILE A 408 -5.27 10.96 15.19
N SER A 409 -4.45 10.92 16.26
CA SER A 409 -4.61 11.89 17.33
C SER A 409 -4.36 13.33 16.86
N ASP A 410 -5.11 14.27 17.39
CA ASP A 410 -4.97 15.71 17.10
C ASP A 410 -3.53 16.22 17.22
N ALA A 411 -2.79 15.72 18.20
CA ALA A 411 -1.39 16.07 18.40
C ALA A 411 -0.52 15.65 17.21
N LYS A 412 -0.72 14.45 16.68
CA LYS A 412 0.00 13.97 15.49
C LYS A 412 -0.35 14.77 14.24
N ILE A 413 -1.65 15.09 14.05
CA ILE A 413 -2.09 15.92 12.92
C ILE A 413 -1.49 17.31 13.01
N LYS A 414 -1.54 17.97 14.18
CA LYS A 414 -0.92 19.29 14.41
C LYS A 414 0.58 19.32 14.13
N GLU A 415 1.27 18.23 14.45
CA GLU A 415 2.70 18.06 14.15
C GLU A 415 2.97 17.65 12.69
N GLY A 416 1.93 17.38 11.88
CA GLY A 416 2.07 16.96 10.49
C GLY A 416 2.68 15.57 10.34
N ILE A 417 2.41 14.66 11.29
CA ILE A 417 2.93 13.28 11.28
C ILE A 417 1.99 12.40 10.50
N PHE A 418 2.35 12.10 9.26
CA PHE A 418 1.65 11.21 8.35
C PHE A 418 2.58 10.14 7.80
N VAL A 419 2.03 9.01 7.37
CA VAL A 419 2.74 7.96 6.65
C VAL A 419 2.54 8.10 5.13
N GLY A 420 3.40 7.45 4.34
CA GLY A 420 3.37 7.53 2.88
C GLY A 420 1.98 7.33 2.25
N PRO A 421 1.24 6.25 2.58
CA PRO A 421 -0.12 6.03 2.07
C PRO A 421 -1.12 7.14 2.43
N GLN A 422 -1.02 7.72 3.63
CA GLN A 422 -1.88 8.84 4.04
C GLN A 422 -1.60 10.10 3.22
N ILE A 423 -0.32 10.39 2.93
CA ILE A 423 0.03 11.51 2.07
C ILE A 423 -0.49 11.29 0.64
N ARG A 424 -0.37 10.07 0.09
CA ARG A 424 -0.95 9.74 -1.21
C ARG A 424 -2.47 9.95 -1.22
N HIS A 425 -3.16 9.55 -0.16
CA HIS A 425 -4.60 9.76 -0.02
C HIS A 425 -4.97 11.25 -0.08
N VAL A 426 -4.27 12.11 0.69
CA VAL A 426 -4.50 13.57 0.66
C VAL A 426 -4.16 14.18 -0.71
N MET A 427 -3.12 13.67 -1.39
CA MET A 427 -2.71 14.17 -2.71
C MET A 427 -3.75 13.88 -3.81
N ASN A 428 -4.46 12.76 -3.69
CA ASN A 428 -5.51 12.34 -4.63
C ASN A 428 -6.88 12.93 -4.29
N ASP A 429 -6.99 13.67 -3.19
CA ASP A 429 -8.24 14.32 -2.77
C ASP A 429 -8.28 15.76 -3.28
N GLU A 430 -9.09 16.00 -4.31
CA GLU A 430 -9.26 17.34 -4.91
C GLU A 430 -9.94 18.31 -3.94
N HIS A 431 -10.84 17.79 -3.11
CA HIS A 431 -11.59 18.60 -2.16
C HIS A 431 -10.70 19.22 -1.09
N PHE A 432 -9.63 18.52 -0.68
CA PHE A 432 -8.63 19.10 0.22
C PHE A 432 -8.01 20.38 -0.38
N GLU A 433 -7.68 20.37 -1.67
CA GLU A 433 -7.09 21.53 -2.35
C GLU A 433 -8.08 22.71 -2.44
N GLU A 434 -9.38 22.43 -2.58
CA GLU A 434 -10.43 23.47 -2.57
C GLU A 434 -10.55 24.16 -1.21
N MET A 435 -10.34 23.41 -0.11
CA MET A 435 -10.37 23.96 1.26
C MET A 435 -9.18 24.86 1.60
N LEU A 436 -8.12 24.85 0.78
CA LEU A 436 -6.92 25.66 0.99
C LEU A 436 -7.08 27.05 0.35
N VAL A 437 -6.60 28.07 1.04
CA VAL A 437 -6.67 29.47 0.58
C VAL A 437 -5.30 30.14 0.55
N GLY A 438 -5.11 31.11 -0.33
CA GLY A 438 -3.92 31.95 -0.39
C GLY A 438 -2.61 31.17 -0.47
N PRO A 439 -1.64 31.47 0.41
CA PRO A 439 -0.33 30.83 0.40
C PRO A 439 -0.37 29.32 0.62
N GLU A 440 -1.35 28.79 1.36
CA GLU A 440 -1.51 27.34 1.61
C GLU A 440 -1.80 26.60 0.31
N LYS A 441 -2.70 27.12 -0.54
CA LYS A 441 -3.03 26.50 -1.84
C LYS A 441 -1.84 26.50 -2.79
N VAL A 442 -1.10 27.60 -2.83
CA VAL A 442 0.11 27.72 -3.67
C VAL A 442 1.19 26.73 -3.21
N ALA A 443 1.40 26.62 -1.91
CA ALA A 443 2.39 25.69 -1.35
C ALA A 443 1.99 24.22 -1.53
N TRP A 444 0.71 23.90 -1.42
CA TRP A 444 0.19 22.56 -1.66
C TRP A 444 0.41 22.11 -3.12
N ARG A 445 0.04 22.96 -4.08
CA ARG A 445 0.29 22.69 -5.51
C ARG A 445 1.77 22.47 -5.80
N ALA A 446 2.62 23.36 -5.28
CA ALA A 446 4.07 23.22 -5.44
C ALA A 446 4.62 21.95 -4.77
N PHE A 447 4.05 21.52 -3.65
CA PHE A 447 4.38 20.24 -3.01
C PHE A 447 3.99 19.04 -3.90
N LYS A 448 2.78 19.01 -4.44
CA LYS A 448 2.33 17.98 -5.40
C LYS A 448 3.26 17.91 -6.59
N ASP A 449 3.54 19.07 -7.23
CA ASP A 449 4.45 19.17 -8.38
C ASP A 449 5.83 18.53 -8.10
N VAL A 450 6.42 18.79 -6.94
CA VAL A 450 7.74 18.25 -6.56
C VAL A 450 7.65 16.75 -6.26
N VAL A 451 6.58 16.28 -5.59
CA VAL A 451 6.40 14.85 -5.30
C VAL A 451 6.24 14.03 -6.58
N GLU A 452 5.45 14.50 -7.53
CA GLU A 452 5.14 13.80 -8.78
C GLU A 452 6.29 13.88 -9.80
N ASN A 453 6.97 15.03 -9.88
CA ASN A 453 7.93 15.33 -10.94
C ASN A 453 9.40 15.32 -10.49
N PHE A 454 9.69 14.97 -9.23
CA PHE A 454 11.06 14.89 -8.73
C PHE A 454 11.29 13.77 -7.71
N LEU A 455 10.43 13.60 -6.70
CA LEU A 455 10.66 12.63 -5.61
C LEU A 455 10.19 11.20 -5.92
N GLY A 456 9.72 10.92 -7.14
CA GLY A 456 9.24 9.62 -7.60
C GLY A 456 10.11 9.03 -8.73
N ASN A 457 9.51 8.11 -9.51
CA ASN A 457 10.15 7.46 -10.67
C ASN A 457 10.39 8.40 -11.86
N HIS A 458 9.73 9.54 -11.86
CA HIS A 458 9.85 10.54 -12.93
C HIS A 458 10.59 11.78 -12.44
N ARG A 459 11.64 12.16 -13.15
CA ARG A 459 12.37 13.43 -12.96
C ARG A 459 12.13 14.34 -14.16
N ALA A 460 11.26 15.33 -14.01
CA ALA A 460 10.97 16.29 -15.07
C ALA A 460 12.21 17.13 -15.41
N ARG A 461 12.36 17.54 -16.68
CA ARG A 461 13.48 18.38 -17.12
C ARG A 461 13.58 19.71 -16.35
N ASN A 462 12.44 20.25 -15.92
CA ASN A 462 12.34 21.49 -15.16
C ASN A 462 12.29 21.30 -13.63
N TYR A 463 12.67 20.12 -13.10
CA TYR A 463 12.58 19.78 -11.66
C TYR A 463 13.20 20.86 -10.75
N SER A 464 14.31 21.47 -11.16
CA SER A 464 14.98 22.55 -10.40
C SER A 464 14.06 23.79 -10.25
N GLN A 465 13.26 24.11 -11.27
CA GLN A 465 12.29 25.21 -11.22
C GLN A 465 11.12 24.86 -10.28
N LEU A 466 10.63 23.60 -10.33
CA LEU A 466 9.58 23.13 -9.43
C LEU A 466 10.02 23.18 -7.97
N VAL A 467 11.24 22.75 -7.68
CA VAL A 467 11.81 22.85 -6.32
C VAL A 467 11.94 24.33 -5.90
N LYS A 468 12.39 25.23 -6.77
CA LYS A 468 12.45 26.68 -6.46
C LYS A 468 11.07 27.27 -6.17
N LYS A 469 10.02 26.87 -6.92
CA LYS A 469 8.63 27.26 -6.65
C LYS A 469 8.17 26.79 -5.26
N LEU A 470 8.44 25.52 -4.92
CA LEU A 470 8.13 24.97 -3.60
C LEU A 470 8.80 25.77 -2.48
N LEU A 471 10.11 26.03 -2.60
CA LEU A 471 10.87 26.77 -1.59
C LEU A 471 10.35 28.21 -1.41
N SER A 472 9.97 28.88 -2.50
CA SER A 472 9.36 30.22 -2.46
C SER A 472 7.99 30.20 -1.77
N ALA A 473 7.16 29.21 -2.07
CA ALA A 473 5.84 29.04 -1.44
C ALA A 473 5.96 28.69 0.05
N TYR A 474 6.91 27.83 0.43
CA TYR A 474 7.18 27.49 1.82
C TYR A 474 7.71 28.69 2.61
N LYS A 475 8.56 29.53 1.99
CA LYS A 475 8.99 30.80 2.58
C LYS A 475 7.80 31.72 2.84
N ALA A 476 6.89 31.85 1.88
CA ALA A 476 5.67 32.67 2.01
C ALA A 476 4.74 32.16 3.13
N MET A 477 4.64 30.83 3.32
CA MET A 477 3.94 30.21 4.45
C MET A 477 4.69 30.30 5.78
N LYS A 478 5.89 30.89 5.82
CA LYS A 478 6.76 30.91 7.01
C LYS A 478 7.12 29.51 7.54
N CYS A 479 7.22 28.51 6.64
CA CYS A 479 7.72 27.20 7.01
C CYS A 479 9.16 27.30 7.50
N ASN A 480 9.47 26.72 8.67
CA ASN A 480 10.85 26.60 9.12
C ASN A 480 11.65 25.69 8.18
N MET A 481 12.87 26.08 7.82
CA MET A 481 13.74 25.23 7.04
C MET A 481 14.26 24.09 7.92
N SER A 482 13.84 22.86 7.60
CA SER A 482 14.40 21.65 8.18
C SER A 482 15.60 21.17 7.35
N LEU A 483 16.39 20.23 7.88
CA LEU A 483 17.48 19.59 7.14
C LEU A 483 17.00 19.00 5.80
N LYS A 484 15.79 18.45 5.75
CA LYS A 484 15.18 17.88 4.54
C LYS A 484 14.92 18.95 3.47
N ILE A 485 14.42 20.12 3.87
CA ILE A 485 14.25 21.28 2.98
C ILE A 485 15.62 21.85 2.58
N HIS A 486 16.58 21.86 3.49
CA HIS A 486 17.93 22.33 3.20
C HIS A 486 18.61 21.50 2.10
N PHE A 487 18.44 20.17 2.08
CA PHE A 487 18.95 19.35 1.00
C PHE A 487 18.37 19.77 -0.37
N LEU A 488 17.07 20.01 -0.44
CA LEU A 488 16.43 20.50 -1.68
C LEU A 488 16.89 21.93 -2.05
N HIS A 489 17.19 22.77 -1.06
CA HIS A 489 17.60 24.15 -1.28
C HIS A 489 19.05 24.25 -1.74
N SER A 490 19.95 23.49 -1.12
CA SER A 490 21.41 23.71 -1.24
C SER A 490 22.15 22.56 -1.93
N HIS A 491 21.57 21.37 -2.01
CA HIS A 491 22.24 20.15 -2.48
C HIS A 491 21.42 19.36 -3.47
N LEU A 492 20.71 20.06 -4.36
CA LEU A 492 19.82 19.42 -5.34
C LEU A 492 20.59 18.48 -6.29
N ASP A 493 21.85 18.76 -6.55
CA ASP A 493 22.73 17.95 -7.41
C ASP A 493 23.22 16.66 -6.74
N PHE A 494 23.05 16.54 -5.42
CA PHE A 494 23.40 15.33 -4.67
C PHE A 494 22.37 14.20 -4.85
N PHE A 495 21.18 14.53 -5.35
CA PHE A 495 20.15 13.54 -5.58
C PHE A 495 20.41 12.74 -6.87
N PRO A 496 20.24 11.40 -6.86
CA PRO A 496 20.37 10.57 -8.06
C PRO A 496 19.35 10.93 -9.13
N ALA A 497 19.58 10.45 -10.34
CA ALA A 497 18.74 10.78 -11.50
C ALA A 497 17.32 10.21 -11.37
N ASN A 498 17.16 9.02 -10.78
CA ASN A 498 15.87 8.38 -10.52
C ASN A 498 15.72 8.07 -9.02
N LEU A 499 14.96 8.91 -8.33
CA LEU A 499 14.72 8.78 -6.90
C LEU A 499 13.76 7.65 -6.55
N GLY A 500 12.83 7.30 -7.43
CA GLY A 500 11.93 6.18 -7.23
C GLY A 500 12.66 4.83 -7.29
N ALA A 501 13.65 4.70 -8.19
CA ALA A 501 14.47 3.51 -8.31
C ALA A 501 15.29 3.20 -7.04
N VAL A 502 15.62 4.23 -6.26
CA VAL A 502 16.39 4.11 -5.01
C VAL A 502 15.57 4.51 -3.78
N SER A 503 14.24 4.46 -3.89
CA SER A 503 13.34 4.82 -2.81
C SER A 503 13.49 3.90 -1.59
N ASP A 504 13.37 4.48 -0.42
CA ASP A 504 13.31 3.81 0.87
C ASP A 504 11.92 3.20 1.17
N GLU A 505 10.90 3.42 0.32
CA GLU A 505 9.54 2.85 0.49
C GLU A 505 9.56 1.32 0.53
N GLN A 506 10.39 0.66 -0.29
CA GLN A 506 10.50 -0.80 -0.29
C GLN A 506 11.09 -1.34 1.02
N GLY A 507 12.05 -0.64 1.60
CA GLY A 507 12.60 -0.96 2.92
C GLY A 507 11.56 -0.84 4.03
N GLU A 508 10.71 0.19 3.97
CA GLU A 508 9.59 0.34 4.91
C GLU A 508 8.54 -0.76 4.75
N MET A 509 8.31 -1.26 3.52
CA MET A 509 7.43 -2.41 3.29
C MET A 509 7.98 -3.69 3.93
N PHE A 510 9.30 -3.88 3.93
CA PHE A 510 9.95 -5.03 4.57
C PHE A 510 9.55 -5.18 6.04
N HIS A 511 9.33 -4.09 6.77
CA HIS A 511 8.84 -4.16 8.15
C HIS A 511 7.52 -4.91 8.29
N GLN A 512 6.62 -4.75 7.33
CA GLN A 512 5.33 -5.42 7.35
C GLN A 512 5.49 -6.90 7.02
N ASP A 513 6.37 -7.21 6.08
CA ASP A 513 6.62 -8.57 5.64
C ASP A 513 7.32 -9.39 6.73
N ILE A 514 8.40 -8.86 7.31
CA ILE A 514 9.14 -9.55 8.38
C ILE A 514 8.32 -9.69 9.67
N SER A 515 7.39 -8.77 9.96
CA SER A 515 6.55 -8.83 11.16
C SER A 515 5.69 -10.09 11.24
N THR A 516 5.37 -10.68 10.10
CA THR A 516 4.66 -11.98 10.04
C THR A 516 5.56 -13.11 10.52
N MET A 517 6.85 -13.08 10.15
CA MET A 517 7.84 -14.04 10.65
C MET A 517 8.13 -13.82 12.12
N GLU A 518 8.23 -12.58 12.56
CA GLU A 518 8.39 -12.21 13.96
C GLU A 518 7.31 -12.90 14.83
N LYS A 519 6.06 -12.78 14.44
CA LYS A 519 4.93 -13.43 15.13
C LYS A 519 4.99 -14.95 15.10
N ARG A 520 5.45 -15.55 14.00
CA ARG A 520 5.57 -17.02 13.86
C ARG A 520 6.65 -17.60 14.77
N TYR A 521 7.77 -16.89 14.89
CA TYR A 521 8.90 -17.30 15.70
C TYR A 521 8.80 -16.83 17.15
N GLN A 522 7.71 -16.14 17.55
CA GLN A 522 7.36 -15.76 18.93
C GLN A 522 8.51 -15.09 19.71
N GLY A 523 9.27 -14.24 19.02
CA GLY A 523 10.43 -13.56 19.62
C GLY A 523 11.73 -14.38 19.63
N ASN A 524 11.76 -15.59 19.10
CA ASN A 524 12.99 -16.34 18.86
C ASN A 524 13.64 -15.89 17.55
N TRP A 525 14.49 -14.92 17.66
CA TRP A 525 15.22 -14.32 16.55
C TRP A 525 16.52 -15.09 16.32
N ASN A 526 16.56 -15.87 15.27
CA ASN A 526 17.71 -16.73 14.96
C ASN A 526 17.90 -16.87 13.44
N PRO A 527 19.03 -17.43 12.99
CA PRO A 527 19.30 -17.69 11.57
C PRO A 527 18.18 -18.40 10.83
N SER A 528 17.48 -19.33 11.50
CA SER A 528 16.36 -20.07 10.90
C SER A 528 15.15 -19.17 10.54
N MET A 529 14.93 -18.07 11.28
CA MET A 529 13.86 -17.12 10.96
C MET A 529 14.18 -16.36 9.67
N LEU A 530 15.39 -15.83 9.52
CA LEU A 530 15.81 -15.12 8.32
C LEU A 530 15.84 -16.04 7.10
N ALA A 531 16.34 -17.26 7.27
CA ALA A 531 16.35 -18.28 6.23
C ALA A 531 14.92 -18.69 5.82
N ASP A 532 13.98 -18.82 6.78
CA ASP A 532 12.57 -19.12 6.47
C ASP A 532 11.89 -17.95 5.73
N TYR A 533 12.23 -16.71 6.06
CA TYR A 533 11.80 -15.56 5.27
C TYR A 533 12.36 -15.60 3.85
N CYS A 534 13.68 -15.83 3.69
CA CYS A 534 14.32 -15.95 2.39
C CYS A 534 13.72 -17.06 1.54
N TRP A 535 13.37 -18.21 2.15
CA TRP A 535 12.65 -19.27 1.44
C TRP A 535 11.33 -18.78 0.83
N THR A 536 10.62 -17.87 1.50
CA THR A 536 9.36 -17.31 0.95
C THR A 536 9.57 -16.38 -0.25
N LEU A 537 10.80 -15.95 -0.49
CA LEU A 537 11.13 -15.08 -1.63
C LEU A 537 11.43 -15.86 -2.91
N GLN A 538 11.74 -17.16 -2.80
CA GLN A 538 12.03 -18.03 -3.95
C GLN A 538 10.78 -18.23 -4.80
N ARG A 539 10.99 -18.56 -6.08
CA ARG A 539 9.98 -19.04 -7.01
C ARG A 539 10.52 -20.25 -7.75
N ASP A 540 9.77 -21.33 -7.76
CA ASP A 540 10.18 -22.60 -8.36
C ASP A 540 9.55 -22.79 -9.74
N ALA A 541 8.37 -22.19 -10.03
CA ALA A 541 7.69 -22.21 -11.31
C ALA A 541 7.87 -20.86 -12.03
N SER A 542 8.56 -20.87 -13.17
CA SER A 542 8.90 -19.66 -13.94
C SER A 542 7.69 -19.01 -14.66
N ASP A 543 6.60 -19.74 -14.83
CA ASP A 543 5.51 -19.38 -15.74
C ASP A 543 4.29 -18.79 -15.03
N VAL A 544 4.30 -18.67 -13.71
CA VAL A 544 3.18 -18.16 -12.92
C VAL A 544 3.53 -16.78 -12.34
N GLU A 545 3.09 -15.71 -12.98
CA GLU A 545 3.14 -14.37 -12.41
C GLU A 545 2.05 -14.20 -11.34
N TYR A 546 2.40 -14.31 -10.06
CA TYR A 546 1.53 -13.89 -8.97
C TYR A 546 1.77 -12.42 -8.64
N LYS A 547 0.79 -11.57 -8.91
CA LYS A 547 0.78 -10.20 -8.42
C LYS A 547 -0.03 -10.13 -7.13
N ARG A 548 0.65 -9.95 -5.98
CA ARG A 548 -0.01 -9.73 -4.70
C ARG A 548 -0.92 -8.50 -4.77
N LYS A 549 -2.23 -8.70 -4.68
CA LYS A 549 -3.20 -7.60 -4.59
C LYS A 549 -2.96 -6.84 -3.28
N SER A 550 -2.64 -5.55 -3.36
CA SER A 550 -2.55 -4.72 -2.17
C SER A 550 -3.93 -4.59 -1.52
N THR A 551 -4.04 -4.96 -0.26
CA THR A 551 -5.26 -4.70 0.52
C THR A 551 -5.39 -3.20 0.74
N ALA A 552 -6.46 -2.59 0.25
CA ALA A 552 -6.76 -1.19 0.50
C ALA A 552 -6.84 -0.96 2.02
N LYS A 553 -5.95 -0.14 2.56
CA LYS A 553 -6.00 0.26 3.96
C LYS A 553 -7.05 1.36 4.10
N HIS A 554 -8.13 1.10 4.82
CA HIS A 554 -9.04 2.15 5.29
C HIS A 554 -8.36 2.90 6.44
N PHE A 555 -8.06 4.17 6.23
CA PHE A 555 -7.45 5.07 7.22
C PHE A 555 -8.48 5.68 8.15
#